data_a0b3b8ab7b5672623d1bc643ae858995
#
_entry.id   a0b3b8ab7b5672623d1bc643ae858995
#
_cell.length_a   1.000
_cell.length_b   1.000
_cell.length_c   1.000
_cell.angle_alpha   90.00
_cell.angle_beta   90.00
_cell.angle_gamma   90.00
#
_symmetry.space_group_name_H-M   'P 1'
#
loop_
_entity.id
_entity.type
_entity.pdbx_description
1 polymer ?
#
loop_
_entity_poly.entity_id
_entity_poly.type
_entity_poly.pdbx_seq_one_letter_code
_entity_poly.pdbx_strand_id
1 'polypeptide(L)'
;YSSAASDVYKRQMMNGIGGSGDFTRNGYLSIFSCPSITKEGLISNIVPHVAHVDHTEHSVDVIITDQGIADLRHKDPVQRAEAIIENCANPMYQQLLWDYLKLGAGQTPVALKAALSFHATFQEEGDMRKTDFAKYC
;
A
#
# COMPACT_ATOMS: atom_id res chain seq x y z
N TYR A 1 2.52 -9.06 -15.37
CA TYR A 1 3.45 -8.48 -16.23
C TYR A 1 2.89 -7.84 -17.49
N SER A 2 1.65 -7.88 -17.69
CA SER A 2 1.00 -7.51 -18.94
C SER A 2 0.49 -6.08 -19.01
N SER A 3 0.52 -5.33 -17.93
CA SER A 3 -0.17 -4.04 -17.88
C SER A 3 0.68 -2.84 -18.27
N ALA A 4 2.01 -2.99 -18.28
CA ALA A 4 2.90 -1.87 -18.59
C ALA A 4 2.69 -1.29 -20.00
N ALA A 5 2.28 -2.10 -20.96
CA ALA A 5 2.03 -1.66 -22.33
C ALA A 5 0.72 -0.87 -22.49
N SER A 6 -0.27 -1.13 -21.63
CA SER A 6 -1.54 -0.41 -21.67
C SER A 6 -1.50 0.96 -20.96
N ASP A 7 -0.53 1.15 -20.06
CA ASP A 7 -0.33 2.42 -19.37
C ASP A 7 0.21 3.53 -20.29
N VAL A 8 0.75 3.17 -21.43
CA VAL A 8 1.25 4.12 -22.44
C VAL A 8 0.12 4.96 -23.04
N TYR A 9 -1.08 4.42 -23.10
CA TYR A 9 -2.26 5.15 -23.56
C TYR A 9 -2.94 5.84 -22.37
N LYS A 10 -2.39 6.93 -21.96
CA LYS A 10 -2.89 7.84 -20.92
C LYS A 10 -4.41 7.90 -20.90
N ARG A 11 -5.03 7.51 -19.78
CA ARG A 11 -6.46 7.55 -19.47
C ARG A 11 -7.25 6.26 -19.73
N GLN A 12 -6.61 5.13 -19.94
CA GLN A 12 -7.31 3.85 -19.90
C GLN A 12 -7.40 3.36 -18.46
N MET A 13 -8.51 2.71 -18.13
CA MET A 13 -8.64 1.96 -16.89
C MET A 13 -7.61 0.83 -16.91
N MET A 14 -6.87 0.66 -15.81
CA MET A 14 -5.97 -0.48 -15.68
C MET A 14 -6.75 -1.79 -15.81
N ASN A 15 -6.18 -2.74 -16.50
CA ASN A 15 -6.74 -4.08 -16.59
C ASN A 15 -6.74 -4.74 -15.19
N GLY A 16 -7.54 -5.80 -15.04
CA GLY A 16 -7.49 -6.63 -13.84
C GLY A 16 -6.20 -7.43 -13.72
N ILE A 17 -6.14 -8.30 -12.71
CA ILE A 17 -4.94 -9.07 -12.31
C ILE A 17 -4.39 -10.02 -13.38
N GLY A 18 -5.17 -10.34 -14.40
CA GLY A 18 -4.80 -11.37 -15.39
C GLY A 18 -4.54 -12.71 -14.70
N GLY A 19 -3.47 -13.39 -15.11
CA GLY A 19 -3.06 -14.68 -14.53
C GLY A 19 -2.32 -14.58 -13.19
N SER A 20 -2.03 -13.38 -12.67
CA SER A 20 -1.24 -13.24 -11.44
C SER A 20 -1.93 -13.85 -10.21
N GLY A 21 -3.27 -13.87 -10.17
CA GLY A 21 -4.03 -14.52 -9.11
C GLY A 21 -3.79 -16.03 -9.03
N ASP A 22 -3.70 -16.70 -10.17
CA ASP A 22 -3.40 -18.14 -10.22
C ASP A 22 -1.96 -18.41 -9.80
N PHE A 23 -1.00 -17.60 -10.22
CA PHE A 23 0.39 -17.74 -9.82
C PHE A 23 0.57 -17.54 -8.31
N THR A 24 -0.04 -16.53 -7.72
CA THR A 24 0.09 -16.25 -6.29
C THR A 24 -0.57 -17.30 -5.42
N ARG A 25 -1.69 -17.87 -5.84
CA ARG A 25 -2.40 -18.92 -5.08
C ARG A 25 -1.76 -20.30 -5.19
N ASN A 26 -1.04 -20.58 -6.28
CA ASN A 26 -0.43 -21.90 -6.53
C ASN A 26 1.09 -21.90 -6.36
N GLY A 27 1.72 -20.74 -6.21
CA GLY A 27 3.14 -20.61 -5.91
C GLY A 27 3.46 -21.02 -4.47
N TYR A 28 4.63 -21.59 -4.25
CA TYR A 28 5.11 -21.89 -2.90
C TYR A 28 5.32 -20.62 -2.07
N LEU A 29 5.71 -19.54 -2.71
CA LEU A 29 5.93 -18.23 -2.09
C LEU A 29 5.49 -17.14 -3.08
N SER A 30 4.58 -16.27 -2.65
CA SER A 30 4.15 -15.13 -3.44
C SER A 30 4.85 -13.86 -3.00
N ILE A 31 5.60 -13.25 -3.92
CA ILE A 31 6.39 -12.04 -3.66
C ILE A 31 5.87 -10.93 -4.56
N PHE A 32 5.55 -9.79 -3.95
CA PHE A 32 5.19 -8.58 -4.66
C PHE A 32 6.27 -7.51 -4.45
N SER A 33 6.65 -6.84 -5.52
CA SER A 33 7.64 -5.77 -5.46
C SER A 33 7.13 -4.50 -6.10
N CYS A 34 7.46 -3.37 -5.47
CA CYS A 34 7.18 -2.04 -6.00
C CYS A 34 8.19 -1.03 -5.42
N PRO A 35 8.38 0.13 -6.07
CA PRO A 35 9.09 1.22 -5.41
C PRO A 35 8.28 1.73 -4.21
N SER A 36 8.96 2.21 -3.17
CA SER A 36 8.28 2.75 -1.97
C SER A 36 7.59 4.09 -2.23
N ILE A 37 8.12 4.86 -3.16
CA ILE A 37 7.60 6.18 -3.56
C ILE A 37 7.60 6.35 -5.08
N THR A 38 6.77 7.27 -5.57
CA THR A 38 6.75 7.72 -6.97
C THR A 38 6.64 9.25 -7.03
N LYS A 39 6.78 9.83 -8.23
CA LYS A 39 6.75 11.27 -8.47
C LYS A 39 7.67 12.05 -7.52
N GLU A 40 8.91 11.63 -7.41
CA GLU A 40 9.93 12.31 -6.58
C GLU A 40 9.53 12.45 -5.10
N GLY A 41 8.75 11.50 -4.59
CA GLY A 41 8.31 11.47 -3.20
C GLY A 41 6.95 12.12 -2.94
N LEU A 42 6.26 12.65 -3.94
CA LEU A 42 4.91 13.21 -3.77
C LEU A 42 3.85 12.15 -3.52
N ILE A 43 4.11 10.91 -3.92
CA ILE A 43 3.22 9.76 -3.73
C ILE A 43 3.95 8.65 -3.00
N SER A 44 3.36 8.15 -1.93
CA SER A 44 3.75 6.89 -1.30
C SER A 44 3.02 5.72 -1.97
N ASN A 45 3.74 4.66 -2.29
CA ASN A 45 3.15 3.41 -2.75
C ASN A 45 2.74 2.49 -1.59
N ILE A 46 3.21 2.77 -0.40
CA ILE A 46 2.70 2.19 0.85
C ILE A 46 1.71 3.19 1.43
N VAL A 47 0.45 2.80 1.48
CA VAL A 47 -0.66 3.69 1.88
C VAL A 47 -1.48 3.04 3.00
N PRO A 48 -2.20 3.84 3.80
CA PRO A 48 -3.08 3.33 4.84
C PRO A 48 -4.14 2.35 4.32
N HIS A 49 -4.73 2.66 3.18
CA HIS A 49 -5.72 1.82 2.51
C HIS A 49 -5.66 2.06 1.00
N VAL A 50 -5.69 0.99 0.23
CA VAL A 50 -5.68 1.09 -1.23
C VAL A 50 -7.07 1.41 -1.76
N ALA A 51 -7.15 2.25 -2.79
CA ALA A 51 -8.42 2.62 -3.40
C ALA A 51 -9.03 1.47 -4.22
N HIS A 52 -8.21 0.56 -4.72
CA HIS A 52 -8.61 -0.62 -5.49
C HIS A 52 -7.74 -1.82 -5.11
N VAL A 53 -8.39 -2.95 -4.84
CA VAL A 53 -7.72 -4.18 -4.40
C VAL A 53 -7.78 -5.21 -5.52
N ASP A 54 -6.63 -5.59 -6.05
CA ASP A 54 -6.50 -6.71 -6.98
C ASP A 54 -6.20 -8.02 -6.25
N HIS A 55 -5.27 -8.00 -5.30
CA HIS A 55 -4.90 -9.13 -4.46
C HIS A 55 -5.15 -8.81 -3.00
N THR A 56 -5.84 -9.71 -2.32
CA THR A 56 -6.08 -9.58 -0.88
C THR A 56 -4.83 -9.96 -0.09
N GLU A 57 -4.81 -9.62 1.19
CA GLU A 57 -3.73 -9.99 2.11
C GLU A 57 -3.43 -11.49 2.16
N HIS A 58 -4.43 -12.33 1.88
CA HIS A 58 -4.29 -13.79 1.90
C HIS A 58 -3.47 -14.35 0.74
N SER A 59 -3.29 -13.59 -0.32
CA SER A 59 -2.53 -13.99 -1.50
C SER A 59 -1.10 -13.45 -1.52
N VAL A 60 -0.69 -12.71 -0.49
CA VAL A 60 0.61 -12.03 -0.43
C VAL A 60 1.42 -12.54 0.74
N ASP A 61 2.56 -13.15 0.46
CA ASP A 61 3.47 -13.66 1.50
C ASP A 61 4.57 -12.67 1.85
N VAL A 62 5.15 -12.03 0.83
CA VAL A 62 6.30 -11.12 0.99
C VAL A 62 6.12 -9.89 0.13
N ILE A 63 6.44 -8.73 0.69
CA ILE A 63 6.52 -7.45 -0.04
C ILE A 63 7.97 -6.99 -0.04
N ILE A 64 8.44 -6.55 -1.20
CA ILE A 64 9.78 -5.99 -1.39
C ILE A 64 9.66 -4.58 -1.96
N THR A 65 10.36 -3.64 -1.35
CA THR A 65 10.53 -2.29 -1.89
C THR A 65 12.01 -1.93 -1.95
N ASP A 66 12.30 -0.74 -2.46
CA ASP A 66 13.65 -0.16 -2.41
C ASP A 66 14.15 0.09 -0.98
N GLN A 67 13.27 0.08 0.02
CA GLN A 67 13.63 0.24 1.43
C GLN A 67 13.98 -1.09 2.10
N GLY A 68 13.38 -2.20 1.68
CA GLY A 68 13.64 -3.50 2.27
C GLY A 68 12.56 -4.54 1.97
N ILE A 69 12.50 -5.55 2.83
CA ILE A 69 11.67 -6.74 2.67
C ILE A 69 10.79 -6.90 3.92
N ALA A 70 9.50 -7.09 3.69
CA ALA A 70 8.52 -7.45 4.72
C ALA A 70 8.00 -8.88 4.48
N ASP A 71 8.29 -9.78 5.40
CA ASP A 71 7.69 -11.13 5.43
C ASP A 71 6.39 -11.07 6.23
N LEU A 72 5.28 -11.36 5.57
CA LEU A 72 3.93 -11.23 6.11
C LEU A 72 3.35 -12.56 6.60
N ARG A 73 4.07 -13.66 6.42
CA ARG A 73 3.60 -14.98 6.80
C ARG A 73 3.47 -15.12 8.31
N HIS A 74 2.44 -15.82 8.75
CA HIS A 74 2.15 -16.11 10.17
C HIS A 74 1.97 -14.85 11.04
N LYS A 75 1.52 -13.76 10.44
CA LYS A 75 1.27 -12.49 11.12
C LYS A 75 -0.22 -12.13 11.03
N ASP A 76 -0.74 -11.56 12.10
CA ASP A 76 -2.06 -10.95 12.10
C ASP A 76 -2.06 -9.62 11.30
N PRO A 77 -3.23 -9.03 10.98
CA PRO A 77 -3.29 -7.81 10.18
C PRO A 77 -2.51 -6.63 10.75
N VAL A 78 -2.46 -6.47 12.06
CA VAL A 78 -1.69 -5.39 12.72
C VAL A 78 -0.19 -5.63 12.56
N GLN A 79 0.27 -6.85 12.86
CA GLN A 79 1.67 -7.24 12.70
C GLN A 79 2.13 -7.14 11.24
N ARG A 80 1.27 -7.43 10.28
CA ARG A 80 1.54 -7.23 8.85
C ARG A 80 1.72 -5.76 8.51
N ALA A 81 0.84 -4.89 9.03
CA ALA A 81 0.96 -3.45 8.83
C ALA A 81 2.27 -2.90 9.43
N GLU A 82 2.60 -3.31 10.65
CA GLU A 82 3.86 -2.95 11.32
C GLU A 82 5.08 -3.37 10.48
N ALA A 83 5.12 -4.63 10.02
CA ALA A 83 6.22 -5.14 9.21
C ALA A 83 6.38 -4.37 7.89
N ILE A 84 5.29 -4.00 7.23
CA ILE A 84 5.31 -3.22 5.99
C ILE A 84 5.82 -1.79 6.25
N ILE A 85 5.33 -1.14 7.30
CA ILE A 85 5.75 0.22 7.65
C ILE A 85 7.24 0.25 7.99
N GLU A 86 7.68 -0.68 8.83
CA GLU A 86 9.06 -0.72 9.30
C GLU A 86 10.07 -1.01 8.18
N ASN A 87 9.75 -1.98 7.31
CA ASN A 87 10.71 -2.50 6.35
C ASN A 87 10.54 -1.98 4.92
N CYS A 88 9.35 -1.57 4.53
CA CYS A 88 9.02 -1.26 3.14
C CYS A 88 8.61 0.20 2.89
N ALA A 89 8.16 0.92 3.91
CA ALA A 89 7.75 2.31 3.76
C ALA A 89 8.96 3.24 3.66
N ASN A 90 8.88 4.24 2.78
CA ASN A 90 9.91 5.27 2.72
C ASN A 90 9.93 6.08 4.03
N PRO A 91 11.13 6.43 4.56
CA PRO A 91 11.28 7.21 5.80
C PRO A 91 10.44 8.49 5.85
N MET A 92 10.21 9.15 4.71
CA MET A 92 9.36 10.35 4.61
C MET A 92 7.90 10.10 5.04
N TYR A 93 7.42 8.88 4.91
CA TYR A 93 6.03 8.49 5.18
C TYR A 93 5.87 7.61 6.42
N GLN A 94 6.95 7.07 6.96
CA GLN A 94 6.88 6.14 8.10
C GLN A 94 6.12 6.73 9.27
N GLN A 95 6.42 7.97 9.66
CA GLN A 95 5.74 8.60 10.80
C GLN A 95 4.24 8.74 10.56
N LEU A 96 3.82 9.19 9.38
CA LEU A 96 2.40 9.28 9.01
C LEU A 96 1.70 7.93 9.06
N LEU A 97 2.36 6.88 8.56
CA LEU A 97 1.80 5.53 8.58
C LEU A 97 1.68 4.97 10.00
N TRP A 98 2.67 5.22 10.86
CA TRP A 98 2.58 4.87 12.28
C TRP A 98 1.47 5.64 13.00
N ASP A 99 1.31 6.91 12.71
CA ASP A 99 0.23 7.72 13.28
C ASP A 99 -1.14 7.23 12.83
N TYR A 100 -1.28 6.86 11.56
CA TYR A 100 -2.50 6.21 11.07
C TYR A 100 -2.79 4.89 11.79
N LEU A 101 -1.78 4.04 11.97
CA LEU A 101 -1.95 2.75 12.65
C LEU A 101 -2.47 2.92 14.08
N LYS A 102 -2.04 3.96 14.78
CA LYS A 102 -2.53 4.30 16.13
C LYS A 102 -4.00 4.75 16.15
N LEU A 103 -4.52 5.30 15.03
CA LEU A 103 -5.93 5.67 14.91
C LEU A 103 -6.83 4.45 14.75
N GLY A 104 -6.30 3.36 14.20
CA GLY A 104 -6.99 2.08 14.11
C GLY A 104 -7.08 1.43 15.49
N ALA A 105 -8.25 1.49 16.12
CA ALA A 105 -8.50 0.83 17.38
C ALA A 105 -9.12 -0.55 17.13
N GLY A 106 -8.49 -1.61 17.64
CA GLY A 106 -9.06 -2.95 17.62
C GLY A 106 -8.27 -3.98 16.79
N GLN A 107 -8.98 -5.01 16.32
CA GLN A 107 -8.37 -6.15 15.64
C GLN A 107 -7.96 -5.88 14.18
N THR A 108 -8.43 -4.79 13.61
CA THR A 108 -8.08 -4.40 12.23
C THR A 108 -7.38 -3.05 12.21
N PRO A 109 -6.29 -2.91 11.44
CA PRO A 109 -5.54 -1.66 11.37
C PRO A 109 -6.23 -0.60 10.47
N VAL A 110 -7.56 -0.53 10.48
CA VAL A 110 -8.32 0.37 9.61
C VAL A 110 -9.05 1.43 10.40
N ALA A 111 -8.67 2.68 10.22
CA ALA A 111 -9.40 3.86 10.68
C ALA A 111 -10.30 4.35 9.54
N LEU A 112 -11.58 3.98 9.53
CA LEU A 112 -12.48 4.20 8.40
C LEU A 112 -12.51 5.64 7.88
N LYS A 113 -12.59 6.62 8.77
CA LYS A 113 -12.65 8.04 8.37
C LYS A 113 -11.35 8.51 7.69
N ALA A 114 -10.21 7.98 8.10
CA ALA A 114 -8.89 8.38 7.61
C ALA A 114 -8.32 7.41 6.55
N ALA A 115 -9.03 6.35 6.19
CA ALA A 115 -8.53 5.27 5.35
C ALA A 115 -7.97 5.76 4.01
N LEU A 116 -8.65 6.65 3.34
CA LEU A 116 -8.26 7.21 2.04
C LEU A 116 -7.63 8.62 2.14
N SER A 117 -7.17 9.01 3.31
CA SER A 117 -6.62 10.35 3.55
C SER A 117 -5.44 10.71 2.66
N PHE A 118 -4.53 9.77 2.38
CA PHE A 118 -3.40 9.99 1.48
C PHE A 118 -3.86 10.32 0.06
N HIS A 119 -4.85 9.60 -0.43
CA HIS A 119 -5.41 9.82 -1.77
C HIS A 119 -6.15 11.15 -1.85
N ALA A 120 -6.95 11.49 -0.84
CA ALA A 120 -7.67 12.76 -0.77
C ALA A 120 -6.69 13.95 -0.73
N THR A 121 -5.68 13.88 0.12
CA THR A 121 -4.64 14.91 0.21
C THR A 121 -3.89 15.09 -1.12
N PHE A 122 -3.58 13.99 -1.80
CA PHE A 122 -2.94 14.08 -3.10
C PHE A 122 -3.82 14.76 -4.15
N GLN A 123 -5.13 14.48 -4.15
CA GLN A 123 -6.07 15.14 -5.06
C GLN A 123 -6.19 16.66 -4.79
N GLU A 124 -6.16 17.05 -3.54
CA GLU A 124 -6.33 18.45 -3.12
C GLU A 124 -5.03 19.25 -3.24
N GLU A 125 -3.91 18.68 -2.81
CA GLU A 125 -2.65 19.41 -2.63
C GLU A 125 -1.50 18.90 -3.52
N GLY A 126 -1.68 17.78 -4.22
CA GLY A 126 -0.67 17.19 -5.08
C GLY A 126 0.52 16.55 -4.34
N ASP A 127 0.43 16.40 -3.02
CA ASP A 127 1.52 15.89 -2.18
C ASP A 127 0.96 15.12 -0.96
N MET A 128 1.16 13.80 -0.92
CA MET A 128 0.70 12.95 0.18
C MET A 128 1.38 13.26 1.52
N ARG A 129 2.57 13.87 1.51
CA ARG A 129 3.28 14.23 2.75
C ARG A 129 2.54 15.25 3.60
N LYS A 130 1.62 15.99 3.00
CA LYS A 130 0.79 17.01 3.68
C LYS A 130 -0.45 16.44 4.35
N THR A 131 -0.59 15.12 4.41
CA THR A 131 -1.74 14.49 5.04
C THR A 131 -1.82 14.86 6.51
N ASP A 132 -2.97 15.39 6.90
CA ASP A 132 -3.30 15.75 8.29
C ASP A 132 -4.52 14.94 8.73
N PHE A 133 -4.29 13.99 9.64
CA PHE A 133 -5.35 13.12 10.16
C PHE A 133 -6.36 13.84 11.05
N ALA A 134 -6.02 15.02 11.59
CA ALA A 134 -6.95 15.81 12.39
C ALA A 134 -8.20 16.22 11.60
N LYS A 135 -8.10 16.30 10.29
CA LYS A 135 -9.24 16.57 9.39
C LYS A 135 -10.25 15.41 9.33
N TYR A 136 -9.85 14.22 9.75
CA TYR A 136 -10.62 12.96 9.62
C TYR A 136 -11.00 12.33 10.97
N CYS A 137 -10.61 12.94 12.07
CA CYS A 137 -10.93 12.49 13.44
C CYS A 137 -12.23 13.06 13.98
#